data_b0ca74b0af874b50d8051255eeeb1509
#
_entry.id   b0ca74b0af874b50d8051255eeeb1509
#
_cell.length_a   1.000
_cell.length_b   1.000
_cell.length_c   1.000
_cell.angle_alpha   90.00
_cell.angle_beta   90.00
_cell.angle_gamma   90.00
#
_symmetry.space_group_name_H-M   'P 1'
#
loop_
_entity.id
_entity.type
_entity.pdbx_description
1 polymer ?
#
loop_
_entity_poly.entity_id
_entity_poly.type
_entity_poly.pdbx_seq_one_letter_code
_entity_poly.pdbx_strand_id
1 'polypeptide(L)'
;MNPPRTCIATIVVGEKYQRDFDHYSLARLEAYCQRHGYDLKVIDQPIRDLPGKKFTWQKLLLPELSWWREYDQVCFLDSDILVAKDAPALPVIPPGKIGGVPDKLPYQMNSGVLIYHPDDSIASCFAEALTDTDPFWDQKALTRVMLHRNMDDPIDRRWNRQFYFKCISFPGSLFRRHWFYHACHGKTKLPFIHRWLALTFR
;
A
#
# COMPACT_ATOMS: atom_id res chain seq x y z
N MET A 1 -6.94 15.72 -21.47
CA MET A 1 -5.66 15.34 -20.82
C MET A 1 -5.58 13.83 -20.83
N ASN A 2 -4.44 13.27 -21.22
CA ASN A 2 -4.24 11.83 -21.10
C ASN A 2 -4.23 11.44 -19.61
N PRO A 3 -4.73 10.24 -19.23
CA PRO A 3 -4.62 9.77 -17.86
C PRO A 3 -3.14 9.68 -17.45
N PRO A 4 -2.80 9.90 -16.17
CA PRO A 4 -1.43 9.81 -15.70
C PRO A 4 -0.90 8.37 -15.90
N ARG A 5 0.35 8.25 -16.37
CA ARG A 5 1.03 6.96 -16.41
C ARG A 5 1.26 6.49 -14.97
N THR A 6 0.51 5.50 -14.55
CA THR A 6 0.46 5.04 -13.15
C THR A 6 1.13 3.69 -12.99
N CYS A 7 1.94 3.55 -11.94
CA CYS A 7 2.53 2.29 -11.51
C CYS A 7 1.94 1.85 -10.17
N ILE A 8 1.60 0.58 -10.05
CA ILE A 8 1.40 -0.07 -8.75
C ILE A 8 2.67 -0.83 -8.40
N ALA A 9 3.22 -0.55 -7.23
CA ALA A 9 4.41 -1.20 -6.71
C ALA A 9 4.09 -2.00 -5.45
N THR A 10 4.62 -3.20 -5.33
CA THR A 10 4.54 -4.03 -4.13
C THR A 10 5.87 -4.73 -3.87
N ILE A 11 6.19 -4.98 -2.60
CA ILE A 11 7.43 -5.64 -2.19
C ILE A 11 7.08 -6.98 -1.56
N VAL A 12 7.57 -8.07 -2.18
CA VAL A 12 7.23 -9.46 -1.81
C VAL A 12 8.52 -10.25 -1.68
N VAL A 13 9.14 -10.23 -0.52
CA VAL A 13 10.42 -10.88 -0.28
C VAL A 13 10.29 -12.05 0.70
N GLY A 14 10.87 -13.18 0.32
CA GLY A 14 10.87 -14.42 1.06
C GLY A 14 9.77 -15.38 0.61
N GLU A 15 10.13 -16.66 0.51
CA GLU A 15 9.30 -17.72 -0.08
C GLU A 15 7.86 -17.80 0.44
N LYS A 16 7.70 -17.58 1.74
CA LYS A 16 6.37 -17.64 2.34
C LYS A 16 5.47 -16.50 1.86
N TYR A 17 6.00 -15.27 1.83
CA TYR A 17 5.26 -14.10 1.37
C TYR A 17 4.98 -14.19 -0.12
N GLN A 18 5.94 -14.71 -0.90
CA GLN A 18 5.77 -14.97 -2.32
C GLN A 18 4.63 -15.95 -2.58
N ARG A 19 4.61 -17.12 -1.90
CA ARG A 19 3.52 -18.10 -2.04
C ARG A 19 2.15 -17.53 -1.67
N ASP A 20 2.07 -16.76 -0.57
CA ASP A 20 0.82 -16.15 -0.13
C ASP A 20 0.36 -15.07 -1.15
N PHE A 21 1.27 -14.26 -1.65
CA PHE A 21 0.99 -13.23 -2.65
C PHE A 21 0.51 -13.84 -3.98
N ASP A 22 1.23 -14.82 -4.53
CA ASP A 22 0.89 -15.50 -5.78
C ASP A 22 -0.48 -16.16 -5.69
N HIS A 23 -0.77 -16.77 -4.55
CA HIS A 23 -2.02 -17.50 -4.37
C HIS A 23 -3.24 -16.60 -4.14
N TYR A 24 -3.09 -15.50 -3.39
CA TYR A 24 -4.25 -14.71 -2.95
C TYR A 24 -4.38 -13.34 -3.61
N SER A 25 -3.27 -12.68 -3.92
CA SER A 25 -3.24 -11.25 -4.28
C SER A 25 -2.92 -11.01 -5.75
N LEU A 26 -1.94 -11.72 -6.32
CA LEU A 26 -1.35 -11.42 -7.64
C LEU A 26 -2.39 -11.32 -8.75
N ALA A 27 -3.16 -12.37 -8.98
CA ALA A 27 -4.13 -12.39 -10.08
C ALA A 27 -5.19 -11.27 -10.00
N ARG A 28 -5.58 -10.86 -8.78
CA ARG A 28 -6.52 -9.75 -8.57
C ARG A 28 -5.86 -8.41 -8.87
N LEU A 29 -4.61 -8.27 -8.49
CA LEU A 29 -3.83 -7.06 -8.72
C LEU A 29 -3.52 -6.88 -10.20
N GLU A 30 -3.12 -7.94 -10.90
CA GLU A 30 -2.93 -7.95 -12.36
C GLU A 30 -4.21 -7.57 -13.11
N ALA A 31 -5.34 -8.18 -12.75
CA ALA A 31 -6.64 -7.85 -13.36
C ALA A 31 -7.05 -6.39 -13.11
N TYR A 32 -6.73 -5.83 -11.94
CA TYR A 32 -6.95 -4.44 -11.62
C TYR A 32 -6.06 -3.52 -12.46
N CYS A 33 -4.77 -3.82 -12.55
CA CYS A 33 -3.81 -3.09 -13.36
C CYS A 33 -4.22 -3.10 -14.83
N GLN A 34 -4.55 -4.27 -15.38
CA GLN A 34 -5.01 -4.41 -16.76
C GLN A 34 -6.25 -3.57 -17.06
N ARG A 35 -7.24 -3.58 -16.15
CA ARG A 35 -8.50 -2.84 -16.33
C ARG A 35 -8.30 -1.34 -16.36
N HIS A 36 -7.33 -0.81 -15.61
CA HIS A 36 -7.10 0.63 -15.50
C HIS A 36 -5.88 1.13 -16.29
N GLY A 37 -5.18 0.25 -17.01
CA GLY A 37 -3.99 0.61 -17.78
C GLY A 37 -2.80 1.00 -16.89
N TYR A 38 -2.65 0.33 -15.73
CA TYR A 38 -1.53 0.56 -14.81
C TYR A 38 -0.42 -0.45 -15.04
N ASP A 39 0.83 -0.03 -14.87
CA ASP A 39 1.96 -0.94 -14.80
C ASP A 39 2.05 -1.57 -13.41
N LEU A 40 2.44 -2.85 -13.33
CA LEU A 40 2.69 -3.56 -12.07
C LEU A 40 4.18 -3.82 -11.90
N LYS A 41 4.73 -3.41 -10.76
CA LYS A 41 6.10 -3.69 -10.33
C LYS A 41 6.08 -4.52 -9.05
N VAL A 42 6.39 -5.80 -9.18
CA VAL A 42 6.61 -6.71 -8.04
C VAL A 42 8.10 -6.75 -7.75
N ILE A 43 8.49 -6.33 -6.56
CA ILE A 43 9.89 -6.28 -6.11
C ILE A 43 10.11 -7.50 -5.22
N ASP A 44 10.84 -8.48 -5.69
CA ASP A 44 11.05 -9.80 -5.07
C ASP A 44 12.36 -9.91 -4.29
N GLN A 45 13.17 -8.85 -4.28
CA GLN A 45 14.41 -8.74 -3.52
C GLN A 45 14.41 -7.48 -2.65
N PRO A 46 15.16 -7.45 -1.53
CA PRO A 46 15.39 -6.21 -0.81
C PRO A 46 15.99 -5.15 -1.73
N ILE A 47 15.47 -3.92 -1.68
CA ILE A 47 16.03 -2.80 -2.46
C ILE A 47 17.44 -2.50 -1.95
N ARG A 48 17.59 -2.47 -0.62
CA ARG A 48 18.88 -2.27 0.05
C ARG A 48 18.83 -2.89 1.45
N ASP A 49 19.98 -3.30 1.97
CA ASP A 49 20.08 -3.68 3.38
C ASP A 49 19.84 -2.45 4.30
N LEU A 50 19.01 -2.66 5.31
CA LEU A 50 18.68 -1.67 6.35
C LEU A 50 18.96 -2.27 7.73
N PRO A 51 20.22 -2.31 8.17
CA PRO A 51 20.58 -2.88 9.46
C PRO A 51 19.76 -2.30 10.62
N GLY A 52 19.21 -3.18 11.45
CA GLY A 52 18.40 -2.80 12.60
C GLY A 52 16.96 -2.36 12.31
N LYS A 53 16.53 -2.24 11.05
CA LYS A 53 15.15 -1.91 10.69
C LYS A 53 14.37 -3.14 10.22
N LYS A 54 13.05 -3.16 10.47
CA LYS A 54 12.17 -4.20 9.92
C LYS A 54 12.04 -4.07 8.40
N PHE A 55 11.69 -5.18 7.75
CA PHE A 55 11.52 -5.26 6.30
C PHE A 55 10.48 -4.24 5.75
N THR A 56 9.48 -3.88 6.54
CA THR A 56 8.45 -2.91 6.17
C THR A 56 9.00 -1.52 5.77
N TRP A 57 10.23 -1.19 6.20
CA TRP A 57 10.91 0.05 5.83
C TRP A 57 11.36 0.11 4.36
N GLN A 58 11.41 -1.03 3.65
CA GLN A 58 11.84 -1.10 2.25
C GLN A 58 10.99 -0.21 1.32
N LYS A 59 9.73 0.01 1.65
CA LYS A 59 8.85 0.88 0.85
C LYS A 59 9.36 2.33 0.76
N LEU A 60 10.10 2.79 1.74
CA LEU A 60 10.70 4.13 1.75
C LEU A 60 11.94 4.24 0.86
N LEU A 61 12.43 3.13 0.34
CA LEU A 61 13.54 3.05 -0.61
C LEU A 61 13.07 3.03 -2.08
N LEU A 62 11.78 3.05 -2.36
CA LEU A 62 11.26 3.08 -3.73
C LEU A 62 11.89 4.17 -4.61
N PRO A 63 12.22 5.39 -4.09
CA PRO A 63 12.91 6.41 -4.86
C PRO A 63 14.32 6.04 -5.35
N GLU A 64 14.94 4.99 -4.81
CA GLU A 64 16.26 4.50 -5.25
C GLU A 64 16.15 3.63 -6.53
N LEU A 65 14.95 3.22 -6.93
CA LEU A 65 14.74 2.38 -8.10
C LEU A 65 14.72 3.21 -9.38
N SER A 66 15.43 2.75 -10.41
CA SER A 66 15.63 3.49 -11.67
C SER A 66 14.33 3.86 -12.38
N TRP A 67 13.32 2.99 -12.32
CA TRP A 67 12.02 3.20 -12.96
C TRP A 67 11.11 4.16 -12.20
N TRP A 68 11.39 4.49 -10.94
CA TRP A 68 10.47 5.23 -10.07
C TRP A 68 10.00 6.56 -10.67
N ARG A 69 10.91 7.29 -11.31
CA ARG A 69 10.62 8.59 -11.96
C ARG A 69 10.03 8.49 -13.38
N GLU A 70 9.81 7.28 -13.88
CA GLU A 70 9.23 7.09 -15.21
C GLU A 70 7.70 7.25 -15.23
N TYR A 71 7.09 7.34 -14.05
CA TYR A 71 5.65 7.40 -13.85
C TYR A 71 5.20 8.78 -13.37
N ASP A 72 3.97 9.16 -13.74
CA ASP A 72 3.33 10.36 -13.21
C ASP A 72 2.75 10.11 -11.82
N GLN A 73 2.37 8.87 -11.51
CA GLN A 73 1.84 8.47 -10.22
C GLN A 73 2.32 7.07 -9.83
N VAL A 74 2.71 6.90 -8.59
CA VAL A 74 3.04 5.60 -7.98
C VAL A 74 2.06 5.31 -6.87
N CYS A 75 1.50 4.09 -6.86
CA CYS A 75 0.74 3.53 -5.77
C CYS A 75 1.51 2.36 -5.16
N PHE A 76 2.03 2.53 -3.96
CA PHE A 76 2.59 1.41 -3.19
C PHE A 76 1.47 0.65 -2.48
N LEU A 77 1.50 -0.68 -2.55
CA LEU A 77 0.60 -1.58 -1.83
C LEU A 77 1.41 -2.61 -1.02
N ASP A 78 1.06 -2.81 0.24
CA ASP A 78 1.57 -3.96 1.01
C ASP A 78 1.10 -5.28 0.34
N SER A 79 1.94 -6.30 0.36
CA SER A 79 1.72 -7.58 -0.34
C SER A 79 0.53 -8.40 0.18
N ASP A 80 0.00 -8.06 1.35
CA ASP A 80 -1.18 -8.68 1.96
C ASP A 80 -2.48 -7.90 1.70
N ILE A 81 -2.49 -7.05 0.68
CA ILE A 81 -3.69 -6.35 0.20
C ILE A 81 -4.36 -7.14 -0.92
N LEU A 82 -5.67 -7.33 -0.78
CA LEU A 82 -6.55 -7.94 -1.78
C LEU A 82 -7.39 -6.86 -2.44
N VAL A 83 -7.29 -6.74 -3.75
CA VAL A 83 -8.07 -5.77 -4.54
C VAL A 83 -9.44 -6.36 -4.89
N ALA A 84 -10.50 -5.58 -4.70
CA ALA A 84 -11.85 -5.96 -5.11
C ALA A 84 -11.98 -5.92 -6.64
N LYS A 85 -12.81 -6.81 -7.19
CA LYS A 85 -13.03 -6.90 -8.65
C LYS A 85 -13.60 -5.61 -9.26
N ASP A 86 -14.37 -4.86 -8.48
CA ASP A 86 -15.03 -3.61 -8.88
C ASP A 86 -14.36 -2.35 -8.31
N ALA A 87 -13.11 -2.45 -7.83
CA ALA A 87 -12.36 -1.30 -7.36
C ALA A 87 -12.23 -0.26 -8.50
N PRO A 88 -12.56 1.02 -8.25
CA PRO A 88 -12.44 2.07 -9.26
C PRO A 88 -10.98 2.40 -9.58
N ALA A 89 -10.74 3.31 -10.52
CA ALA A 89 -9.43 3.88 -10.74
C ALA A 89 -8.91 4.58 -9.47
N LEU A 90 -7.59 4.54 -9.28
CA LEU A 90 -6.92 5.22 -8.16
C LEU A 90 -7.25 6.71 -8.15
N PRO A 91 -7.38 7.35 -6.98
CA PRO A 91 -7.50 8.78 -6.91
C PRO A 91 -6.21 9.45 -7.40
N VAL A 92 -6.37 10.60 -8.05
CA VAL A 92 -5.23 11.45 -8.41
C VAL A 92 -4.86 12.27 -7.16
N ILE A 93 -3.61 12.19 -6.76
CA ILE A 93 -3.08 12.93 -5.61
C ILE A 93 -2.40 14.21 -6.10
N PRO A 94 -2.54 15.34 -5.43
CA PRO A 94 -1.83 16.56 -5.81
C PRO A 94 -0.31 16.40 -5.74
N PRO A 95 0.48 17.06 -6.61
CA PRO A 95 1.93 17.06 -6.53
C PRO A 95 2.43 17.48 -5.12
N GLY A 96 3.50 16.85 -4.64
CA GLY A 96 4.05 17.11 -3.32
C GLY A 96 3.22 16.57 -2.15
N LYS A 97 2.16 15.81 -2.44
CA LYS A 97 1.32 15.16 -1.43
C LYS A 97 1.45 13.63 -1.49
N ILE A 98 1.15 12.98 -0.38
CA ILE A 98 1.08 11.52 -0.25
C ILE A 98 -0.32 11.15 0.19
N GLY A 99 -1.06 10.50 -0.69
CA GLY A 99 -2.37 9.93 -0.41
C GLY A 99 -2.25 8.68 0.44
N GLY A 100 -3.00 8.60 1.51
CA GLY A 100 -3.06 7.42 2.37
C GLY A 100 -4.32 7.41 3.22
N VAL A 101 -4.64 6.25 3.79
CA VAL A 101 -5.83 6.10 4.61
C VAL A 101 -5.50 6.34 6.07
N PRO A 102 -6.23 7.24 6.75
CA PRO A 102 -6.06 7.45 8.19
C PRO A 102 -6.22 6.15 8.99
N ASP A 103 -5.29 5.87 9.90
CA ASP A 103 -5.35 4.73 10.82
C ASP A 103 -6.33 5.02 11.97
N LYS A 104 -6.57 4.00 12.79
CA LYS A 104 -7.40 4.13 14.01
C LYS A 104 -6.75 4.96 15.10
N LEU A 105 -5.41 4.98 15.13
CA LEU A 105 -4.68 5.83 16.06
C LEU A 105 -4.71 7.28 15.57
N PRO A 106 -5.01 8.24 16.45
CA PRO A 106 -5.04 9.64 16.07
C PRO A 106 -3.69 10.06 15.47
N TYR A 107 -3.76 10.85 14.41
CA TYR A 107 -2.58 11.40 13.70
C TYR A 107 -1.64 10.35 13.05
N GLN A 108 -2.17 9.18 12.67
CA GLN A 108 -1.41 8.21 11.90
C GLN A 108 -2.11 7.89 10.59
N MET A 109 -1.31 7.75 9.52
CA MET A 109 -1.76 7.26 8.22
C MET A 109 -1.24 5.84 8.04
N ASN A 110 -2.08 4.91 7.59
CA ASN A 110 -1.63 3.55 7.34
C ASN A 110 -0.76 3.49 6.10
N SER A 111 0.48 3.03 6.24
CA SER A 111 1.49 2.96 5.17
C SER A 111 1.35 1.76 4.23
N GLY A 112 0.31 0.95 4.37
CA GLY A 112 0.05 -0.18 3.47
C GLY A 112 -0.52 0.22 2.11
N VAL A 113 -1.06 1.44 1.99
CA VAL A 113 -1.44 2.07 0.72
C VAL A 113 -0.90 3.49 0.72
N LEU A 114 -0.01 3.80 -0.20
CA LEU A 114 0.56 5.14 -0.39
C LEU A 114 0.47 5.49 -1.88
N ILE A 115 -0.12 6.64 -2.19
CA ILE A 115 -0.29 7.13 -3.56
C ILE A 115 0.36 8.50 -3.66
N TYR A 116 1.24 8.73 -4.64
CA TYR A 116 1.98 9.98 -4.77
C TYR A 116 2.55 10.18 -6.19
N HIS A 117 2.92 11.41 -6.51
CA HIS A 117 3.77 11.71 -7.67
C HIS A 117 5.23 11.50 -7.30
N PRO A 118 6.03 10.75 -8.08
CA PRO A 118 7.43 10.48 -7.79
C PRO A 118 8.31 11.72 -8.10
N ASP A 119 8.43 12.61 -7.13
CA ASP A 119 9.21 13.85 -7.20
C ASP A 119 10.25 13.97 -6.07
N ASP A 120 11.06 15.02 -6.12
CA ASP A 120 12.12 15.25 -5.13
C ASP A 120 11.58 15.49 -3.73
N SER A 121 10.39 16.05 -3.59
CA SER A 121 9.77 16.31 -2.29
C SER A 121 9.38 14.99 -1.60
N ILE A 122 8.84 14.04 -2.36
CA ILE A 122 8.51 12.69 -1.87
C ILE A 122 9.78 11.91 -1.53
N ALA A 123 10.79 11.94 -2.41
CA ALA A 123 12.07 11.29 -2.16
C ALA A 123 12.72 11.82 -0.87
N SER A 124 12.73 13.13 -0.69
CA SER A 124 13.25 13.78 0.53
C SER A 124 12.44 13.45 1.79
N CYS A 125 11.11 13.35 1.68
CA CYS A 125 10.25 12.92 2.79
C CYS A 125 10.57 11.49 3.23
N PHE A 126 10.72 10.57 2.28
CA PHE A 126 11.06 9.17 2.57
C PHE A 126 12.47 9.04 3.16
N ALA A 127 13.44 9.79 2.61
CA ALA A 127 14.80 9.81 3.14
C ALA A 127 14.85 10.34 4.59
N GLU A 128 14.09 11.39 4.91
CA GLU A 128 13.99 11.90 6.28
C GLU A 128 13.32 10.87 7.21
N ALA A 129 12.23 10.22 6.77
CA ALA A 129 11.60 9.19 7.58
C ALA A 129 12.54 8.01 7.89
N LEU A 130 13.43 7.65 6.94
CA LEU A 130 14.45 6.61 7.14
C LEU A 130 15.47 6.95 8.24
N THR A 131 15.65 8.21 8.62
CA THR A 131 16.54 8.61 9.71
C THR A 131 15.98 8.31 11.10
N ASP A 132 14.68 7.96 11.22
CA ASP A 132 14.07 7.60 12.50
C ASP A 132 14.81 6.43 13.15
N THR A 133 15.04 6.51 14.43
CA THR A 133 15.75 5.46 15.18
C THR A 133 14.86 4.31 15.63
N ASP A 134 13.52 4.46 15.56
CA ASP A 134 12.60 3.37 15.88
C ASP A 134 12.66 2.28 14.80
N PRO A 135 13.10 1.04 15.11
CA PRO A 135 13.25 0.01 14.10
C PRO A 135 11.92 -0.61 13.65
N PHE A 136 10.82 -0.39 14.38
CA PHE A 136 9.57 -1.14 14.22
C PHE A 136 8.46 -0.39 13.50
N TRP A 137 8.51 0.95 13.45
CA TRP A 137 7.37 1.77 13.10
C TRP A 137 7.62 2.70 11.90
N ASP A 138 7.85 2.10 10.72
CA ASP A 138 7.94 2.83 9.44
C ASP A 138 6.75 3.77 9.22
N GLN A 139 5.55 3.28 9.50
CA GLN A 139 4.31 4.05 9.40
C GLN A 139 4.32 5.31 10.29
N LYS A 140 4.77 5.18 11.54
CA LYS A 140 4.82 6.29 12.49
C LYS A 140 5.86 7.33 12.07
N ALA A 141 7.05 6.88 11.65
CA ALA A 141 8.11 7.75 11.17
C ALA A 141 7.67 8.53 9.92
N LEU A 142 7.12 7.83 8.93
CA LEU A 142 6.63 8.46 7.71
C LEU A 142 5.51 9.47 8.02
N THR A 143 4.50 9.09 8.81
CA THR A 143 3.38 9.99 9.15
C THR A 143 3.87 11.25 9.85
N ARG A 144 4.85 11.14 10.77
CA ARG A 144 5.41 12.30 11.45
C ARG A 144 6.03 13.30 10.47
N VAL A 145 6.83 12.81 9.51
CA VAL A 145 7.47 13.67 8.51
C VAL A 145 6.43 14.28 7.58
N MET A 146 5.46 13.48 7.12
CA MET A 146 4.37 13.97 6.26
C MET A 146 3.59 15.11 6.91
N LEU A 147 3.17 14.95 8.17
CA LEU A 147 2.44 15.98 8.91
C LEU A 147 3.29 17.24 9.13
N HIS A 148 4.56 17.06 9.52
CA HIS A 148 5.49 18.19 9.72
C HIS A 148 5.68 19.00 8.44
N ARG A 149 5.74 18.34 7.28
CA ARG A 149 5.91 18.97 5.96
C ARG A 149 4.59 19.34 5.28
N ASN A 150 3.44 19.10 5.92
CA ASN A 150 2.12 19.29 5.33
C ASN A 150 1.97 18.54 3.98
N MET A 151 2.42 17.29 3.93
CA MET A 151 2.42 16.45 2.72
C MET A 151 1.30 15.39 2.72
N ASP A 152 0.57 15.24 3.81
CA ASP A 152 -0.53 14.29 3.92
C ASP A 152 -1.74 14.69 3.05
N ASP A 153 -2.36 13.69 2.41
CA ASP A 153 -3.61 13.82 1.67
C ASP A 153 -4.52 12.62 2.03
N PRO A 154 -5.40 12.78 3.02
CA PRO A 154 -6.25 11.68 3.46
C PRO A 154 -7.22 11.24 2.38
N ILE A 155 -7.14 9.97 1.96
CA ILE A 155 -8.05 9.37 1.00
C ILE A 155 -9.16 8.55 1.66
N ASP A 156 -10.20 8.20 0.89
CA ASP A 156 -11.34 7.42 1.38
C ASP A 156 -10.90 6.08 2.01
N ARG A 157 -11.49 5.75 3.16
CA ARG A 157 -11.17 4.52 3.91
C ARG A 157 -11.43 3.22 3.14
N ARG A 158 -12.20 3.26 2.06
CA ARG A 158 -12.41 2.11 1.17
C ARG A 158 -11.13 1.69 0.43
N TRP A 159 -10.13 2.57 0.30
CA TRP A 159 -8.83 2.28 -0.30
C TRP A 159 -7.89 1.46 0.57
N ASN A 160 -8.18 1.32 1.87
CA ASN A 160 -7.36 0.50 2.78
C ASN A 160 -8.20 0.03 3.96
N ARG A 161 -9.03 -0.98 3.75
CA ARG A 161 -9.80 -1.59 4.84
C ARG A 161 -8.93 -2.57 5.62
N GLN A 162 -8.45 -2.12 6.75
CA GLN A 162 -7.60 -2.90 7.64
C GLN A 162 -8.40 -3.91 8.45
N PHE A 163 -7.96 -5.17 8.44
CA PHE A 163 -8.52 -6.25 9.24
C PHE A 163 -7.57 -6.59 10.38
N TYR A 164 -7.75 -5.97 11.53
CA TYR A 164 -7.08 -6.38 12.76
C TYR A 164 -7.80 -7.58 13.39
N PHE A 165 -7.07 -8.40 14.14
CA PHE A 165 -7.57 -9.66 14.72
C PHE A 165 -8.90 -9.53 15.48
N LYS A 166 -9.15 -8.38 16.11
CA LYS A 166 -10.38 -8.09 16.88
C LYS A 166 -11.56 -7.67 16.01
N CYS A 167 -11.40 -7.38 14.74
CA CYS A 167 -12.47 -6.86 13.87
C CYS A 167 -13.26 -7.95 13.14
N ILE A 168 -12.84 -9.21 13.18
CA ILE A 168 -13.59 -10.34 12.61
C ILE A 168 -14.91 -10.57 13.39
N SER A 169 -14.99 -10.07 14.63
CA SER A 169 -16.17 -10.20 15.50
C SER A 169 -17.35 -9.28 15.11
N PHE A 170 -17.22 -8.41 14.13
CA PHE A 170 -18.29 -7.53 13.69
C PHE A 170 -18.74 -7.82 12.25
N PRO A 171 -19.76 -8.66 12.05
CA PRO A 171 -20.31 -8.94 10.72
C PRO A 171 -20.69 -7.68 9.94
N GLY A 172 -21.20 -6.66 10.58
CA GLY A 172 -21.64 -5.42 9.93
C GLY A 172 -20.53 -4.63 9.21
N SER A 173 -19.25 -4.84 9.56
CA SER A 173 -18.13 -4.19 8.86
C SER A 173 -17.75 -4.89 7.55
N LEU A 174 -18.14 -6.16 7.38
CA LEU A 174 -17.91 -6.95 6.18
C LEU A 174 -18.92 -6.60 5.06
N PHE A 175 -20.10 -6.08 5.40
CA PHE A 175 -21.17 -5.76 4.44
C PHE A 175 -20.97 -4.42 3.71
N ARG A 176 -19.99 -3.61 4.09
CA ARG A 176 -19.67 -2.38 3.34
C ARG A 176 -18.68 -2.72 2.23
N ARG A 177 -18.99 -2.32 1.00
CA ARG A 177 -18.06 -2.43 -0.12
C ARG A 177 -16.82 -1.60 0.15
N HIS A 178 -15.66 -2.26 0.10
CA HIS A 178 -14.35 -1.64 0.11
C HIS A 178 -13.64 -2.01 -1.19
N TRP A 179 -12.64 -1.21 -1.55
CA TRP A 179 -11.89 -1.44 -2.78
C TRP A 179 -10.63 -2.26 -2.52
N PHE A 180 -9.94 -1.96 -1.44
CA PHE A 180 -8.74 -2.67 -1.00
C PHE A 180 -8.94 -3.24 0.40
N TYR A 181 -8.62 -4.51 0.57
CA TYR A 181 -8.78 -5.27 1.81
C TYR A 181 -7.40 -5.66 2.33
N HIS A 182 -6.94 -5.03 3.38
CA HIS A 182 -5.62 -5.21 3.98
C HIS A 182 -5.69 -6.24 5.11
N ALA A 183 -5.00 -7.38 4.93
CA ALA A 183 -5.00 -8.48 5.89
C ALA A 183 -4.01 -8.29 7.04
N CYS A 184 -3.81 -7.08 7.53
CA CYS A 184 -2.83 -6.68 8.56
C CYS A 184 -2.45 -7.79 9.54
N HIS A 185 -1.16 -8.14 9.63
CA HIS A 185 -0.60 -9.19 10.51
C HIS A 185 -1.12 -10.62 10.26
N GLY A 186 -1.59 -10.95 9.07
CA GLY A 186 -2.48 -12.06 9.02
C GLY A 186 -2.26 -13.26 8.15
N LYS A 187 -1.42 -14.22 8.58
CA LYS A 187 -1.33 -15.56 7.97
C LYS A 187 -2.68 -16.28 7.83
N THR A 188 -3.67 -15.95 8.66
CA THR A 188 -5.00 -16.60 8.70
C THR A 188 -6.09 -15.79 8.02
N LYS A 189 -5.86 -14.51 7.72
CA LYS A 189 -6.89 -13.59 7.23
C LYS A 189 -6.98 -13.56 5.70
N LEU A 190 -5.86 -13.69 5.00
CA LEU A 190 -5.83 -13.75 3.55
C LEU A 190 -6.77 -14.82 2.97
N PRO A 191 -6.74 -16.10 3.43
CA PRO A 191 -7.65 -17.11 2.95
C PRO A 191 -9.12 -16.75 3.20
N PHE A 192 -9.44 -16.19 4.37
CA PHE A 192 -10.80 -15.79 4.71
C PHE A 192 -11.30 -14.65 3.84
N ILE A 193 -10.52 -13.57 3.69
CA ILE A 193 -10.88 -12.43 2.86
C ILE A 193 -11.00 -12.87 1.40
N HIS A 194 -10.08 -13.71 0.91
CA HIS A 194 -10.10 -14.22 -0.44
C HIS A 194 -11.38 -15.03 -0.73
N ARG A 195 -11.76 -15.96 0.15
CA ARG A 195 -13.02 -16.73 0.06
C ARG A 195 -14.24 -15.82 0.07
N TRP A 196 -14.26 -14.86 0.99
CA TRP A 196 -15.38 -13.94 1.11
C TRP A 196 -15.54 -13.09 -0.16
N LEU A 197 -14.45 -12.54 -0.71
CA LEU A 197 -14.48 -11.81 -1.98
C LEU A 197 -14.95 -12.68 -3.16
N ALA A 198 -14.58 -13.96 -3.18
CA ALA A 198 -15.01 -14.89 -4.22
C ALA A 198 -16.53 -15.20 -4.16
N LEU A 199 -17.12 -15.18 -2.96
CA LEU A 199 -18.56 -15.45 -2.76
C LEU A 199 -19.43 -14.21 -2.96
N THR A 200 -18.93 -13.03 -2.63
CA THR A 200 -19.73 -11.80 -2.57
C THR A 200 -19.77 -11.05 -3.91
N PHE A 201 -18.83 -11.31 -4.81
CA PHE A 201 -18.66 -10.59 -6.08
C PHE A 201 -18.58 -11.53 -7.28
N ARG A 202 -19.43 -12.58 -7.27
CA ARG A 202 -19.71 -13.42 -8.44
C ARG A 202 -20.54 -12.69 -9.48
#